data_13af3fba797fa4eaef4b70d8a19f5b4a
#
_entry.id   13af3fba797fa4eaef4b70d8a19f5b4a
#
_cell.length_a   1.000
_cell.length_b   1.000
_cell.length_c   1.000
_cell.angle_alpha   90.00
_cell.angle_beta   90.00
_cell.angle_gamma   90.00
#
_symmetry.space_group_name_H-M   'P 1'
#
loop_
_entity.id
_entity.type
_entity.pdbx_description
1 polymer ?
#
loop_
_entity_poly.entity_id
_entity_poly.type
_entity_poly.pdbx_seq_one_letter_code
_entity_poly.pdbx_strand_id
1 'polypeptide(L)'
;MGAFFRDEVAGPLGADFHIGLPESEDARVAELIPPVIDMANQEFDPNSIAGRTLLSCLIDATEPRTREWRGAEIPAAGGTGNARSVARVHSALACGGTVDGVRLMSPETVERVLEQQSDGQDLVLELGVRFGMGFGLWLEDWIMSPNPRHFFWGGYGGSIALVDLDTRMSLAYVMNRMDSELTGDTRGKSIVKALYDSTR
;
A
#
# COMPACT_ATOMS: atom_id res chain seq x y z
N MET A 1 15.01 7.13 -7.08
CA MET A 1 14.33 6.23 -6.11
C MET A 1 14.31 4.80 -6.62
N GLY A 2 13.94 4.56 -7.88
CA GLY A 2 13.85 3.22 -8.46
C GLY A 2 15.15 2.42 -8.39
N ALA A 3 16.30 3.03 -8.74
CA ALA A 3 17.59 2.36 -8.61
C ALA A 3 17.91 1.96 -7.17
N PHE A 4 17.69 2.88 -6.21
CA PHE A 4 17.88 2.57 -4.79
C PHE A 4 17.01 1.40 -4.34
N PHE A 5 15.71 1.44 -4.67
CA PHE A 5 14.79 0.37 -4.28
C PHE A 5 15.20 -0.97 -4.90
N ARG A 6 15.58 -0.98 -6.17
CA ARG A 6 16.06 -2.18 -6.86
C ARG A 6 17.31 -2.76 -6.20
N ASP A 7 18.31 -1.92 -5.92
CA ASP A 7 19.64 -2.37 -5.52
C ASP A 7 19.71 -2.69 -4.02
N GLU A 8 18.97 -1.94 -3.18
CA GLU A 8 19.07 -2.05 -1.72
C GLU A 8 17.88 -2.82 -1.09
N VAL A 9 16.77 -3.00 -1.80
CA VAL A 9 15.58 -3.64 -1.25
C VAL A 9 15.13 -4.84 -2.09
N ALA A 10 14.69 -4.60 -3.33
CA ALA A 10 14.07 -5.63 -4.13
C ALA A 10 15.06 -6.72 -4.55
N GLY A 11 16.25 -6.34 -5.03
CA GLY A 11 17.29 -7.27 -5.46
C GLY A 11 17.75 -8.20 -4.35
N PRO A 12 18.21 -7.69 -3.19
CA PRO A 12 18.61 -8.54 -2.07
C PRO A 12 17.53 -9.50 -1.58
N LEU A 13 16.26 -9.10 -1.64
CA LEU A 13 15.12 -9.92 -1.20
C LEU A 13 14.58 -10.84 -2.31
N GLY A 14 15.07 -10.71 -3.56
CA GLY A 14 14.52 -11.42 -4.71
C GLY A 14 13.08 -11.04 -5.02
N ALA A 15 12.71 -9.78 -4.78
CA ALA A 15 11.36 -9.27 -4.98
C ALA A 15 11.20 -8.69 -6.40
N ASP A 16 10.19 -9.15 -7.11
CA ASP A 16 9.81 -8.67 -8.43
C ASP A 16 8.83 -7.48 -8.26
N PHE A 17 9.41 -6.33 -7.95
CA PHE A 17 8.68 -5.07 -7.75
C PHE A 17 9.55 -3.90 -8.19
N HIS A 18 8.95 -2.95 -8.90
CA HIS A 18 9.66 -1.84 -9.54
C HIS A 18 9.01 -0.50 -9.19
N ILE A 19 9.85 0.51 -8.97
CA ILE A 19 9.46 1.93 -8.97
C ILE A 19 10.14 2.54 -10.21
N GLY A 20 9.36 2.78 -11.26
CA GLY A 20 9.88 2.98 -12.61
C GLY A 20 10.21 1.65 -13.27
N LEU A 21 9.19 1.04 -13.91
CA LEU A 21 9.30 -0.26 -14.58
C LEU A 21 10.18 -0.16 -15.83
N PRO A 22 11.19 -1.04 -16.02
CA PRO A 22 11.90 -1.14 -17.29
C PRO A 22 10.96 -1.55 -18.44
N GLU A 23 11.19 -1.00 -19.64
CA GLU A 23 10.36 -1.31 -20.83
C GLU A 23 10.35 -2.80 -21.17
N SER A 24 11.45 -3.51 -20.90
CA SER A 24 11.55 -4.96 -21.09
C SER A 24 10.53 -5.77 -20.30
N GLU A 25 9.98 -5.20 -19.23
CA GLU A 25 9.01 -5.86 -18.34
C GLU A 25 7.56 -5.56 -18.71
N ASP A 26 7.28 -4.67 -19.64
CA ASP A 26 5.94 -4.23 -20.03
C ASP A 26 5.02 -5.40 -20.41
N ALA A 27 5.53 -6.39 -21.11
CA ALA A 27 4.76 -7.55 -21.55
C ALA A 27 4.24 -8.43 -20.38
N ARG A 28 4.78 -8.24 -19.18
CA ARG A 28 4.37 -8.98 -17.97
C ARG A 28 3.30 -8.26 -17.16
N VAL A 29 3.03 -7.00 -17.48
CA VAL A 29 2.07 -6.19 -16.72
C VAL A 29 0.64 -6.56 -17.11
N ALA A 30 -0.15 -6.97 -16.12
CA ALA A 30 -1.58 -7.18 -16.32
C ALA A 30 -2.28 -5.85 -16.60
N GLU A 31 -3.31 -5.89 -17.45
CA GLU A 31 -4.14 -4.71 -17.70
C GLU A 31 -4.85 -4.26 -16.41
N LEU A 32 -4.71 -3.02 -16.05
CA LEU A 32 -5.44 -2.41 -14.94
C LEU A 32 -6.85 -2.01 -15.41
N ILE A 33 -7.86 -2.58 -14.79
CA ILE A 33 -9.27 -2.30 -15.07
C ILE A 33 -9.71 -1.20 -14.13
N PRO A 34 -10.06 0.00 -14.62
CA PRO A 34 -10.43 1.14 -13.78
C PRO A 34 -11.73 0.86 -13.00
N PRO A 35 -11.97 1.59 -11.91
CA PRO A 35 -13.20 1.45 -11.15
C PRO A 35 -14.38 2.01 -11.95
N VAL A 36 -15.58 1.53 -11.65
CA VAL A 36 -16.82 2.17 -12.09
C VAL A 36 -17.17 3.23 -11.06
N ILE A 37 -16.99 4.49 -11.40
CA ILE A 37 -17.32 5.62 -10.52
C ILE A 37 -18.66 6.17 -10.94
N ASP A 38 -19.61 6.17 -10.01
CA ASP A 38 -20.89 6.87 -10.20
C ASP A 38 -20.74 8.35 -9.80
N MET A 39 -20.26 9.15 -10.75
CA MET A 39 -20.05 10.58 -10.55
C MET A 39 -21.35 11.34 -10.25
N ALA A 40 -22.52 10.79 -10.60
CA ALA A 40 -23.80 11.46 -10.40
C ALA A 40 -24.25 11.50 -8.92
N ASN A 41 -23.72 10.58 -8.10
CA ASN A 41 -24.07 10.44 -6.69
C ASN A 41 -22.92 10.84 -5.74
N GLN A 42 -21.83 11.37 -6.25
CA GLN A 42 -20.76 11.91 -5.38
C GLN A 42 -21.03 13.39 -5.09
N GLU A 43 -21.57 13.65 -3.90
CA GLU A 43 -21.58 15.00 -3.32
C GLU A 43 -20.18 15.30 -2.78
N PHE A 44 -19.50 16.26 -3.41
CA PHE A 44 -18.21 16.67 -2.96
C PHE A 44 -18.07 18.20 -3.08
N ASP A 45 -17.63 18.86 -2.00
CA ASP A 45 -17.36 20.30 -2.03
C ASP A 45 -16.02 20.57 -2.70
N PRO A 46 -16.01 21.20 -3.91
CA PRO A 46 -14.76 21.52 -4.62
C PRO A 46 -13.87 22.52 -3.88
N ASN A 47 -14.40 23.22 -2.86
CA ASN A 47 -13.66 24.19 -2.06
C ASN A 47 -13.10 23.59 -0.77
N SER A 48 -13.51 22.38 -0.41
CA SER A 48 -12.91 21.65 0.72
C SER A 48 -11.43 21.33 0.46
N ILE A 49 -10.70 20.97 1.51
CA ILE A 49 -9.30 20.52 1.36
C ILE A 49 -9.24 19.26 0.50
N ALA A 50 -10.13 18.29 0.76
CA ALA A 50 -10.25 17.08 -0.04
C ALA A 50 -10.54 17.42 -1.52
N GLY A 51 -11.55 18.25 -1.78
CA GLY A 51 -11.93 18.66 -3.12
C GLY A 51 -10.82 19.34 -3.88
N ARG A 52 -10.17 20.32 -3.27
CA ARG A 52 -9.03 21.01 -3.87
C ARG A 52 -7.85 20.09 -4.15
N THR A 53 -7.61 19.12 -3.26
CA THR A 53 -6.55 18.12 -3.44
C THR A 53 -6.87 17.21 -4.63
N LEU A 54 -8.05 16.63 -4.68
CA LEU A 54 -8.48 15.74 -5.76
C LEU A 54 -8.52 16.45 -7.12
N LEU A 55 -9.01 17.70 -7.16
CA LEU A 55 -9.07 18.49 -8.40
C LEU A 55 -7.69 18.99 -8.87
N SER A 56 -6.73 19.18 -7.96
CA SER A 56 -5.38 19.62 -8.32
C SER A 56 -4.53 18.53 -8.97
N CYS A 57 -4.90 17.27 -8.75
CA CYS A 57 -4.18 16.11 -9.27
C CYS A 57 -5.21 15.07 -9.72
N LEU A 58 -5.96 15.39 -10.78
CA LEU A 58 -6.86 14.44 -11.41
C LEU A 58 -6.03 13.35 -12.08
N ILE A 59 -5.82 12.25 -11.36
CA ILE A 59 -5.21 11.06 -11.94
C ILE A 59 -6.32 10.26 -12.59
N ASP A 60 -6.29 10.18 -13.91
CA ASP A 60 -7.12 9.23 -14.64
C ASP A 60 -6.67 7.81 -14.26
N ALA A 61 -7.59 6.98 -13.80
CA ALA A 61 -7.31 5.59 -13.42
C ALA A 61 -6.78 4.73 -14.59
N THR A 62 -6.79 5.24 -15.83
CA THR A 62 -6.18 4.60 -16.99
C THR A 62 -4.72 5.00 -17.23
N GLU A 63 -4.22 6.07 -16.61
CA GLU A 63 -2.83 6.53 -16.73
C GLU A 63 -1.80 5.41 -16.43
N PRO A 64 -2.01 4.54 -15.42
CA PRO A 64 -1.08 3.43 -15.13
C PRO A 64 -0.94 2.41 -16.27
N ARG A 65 -1.80 2.46 -17.30
CA ARG A 65 -1.67 1.65 -18.51
C ARG A 65 -0.62 2.17 -19.49
N THR A 66 -0.24 3.44 -19.35
CA THR A 66 0.72 4.08 -20.26
C THR A 66 2.16 3.68 -19.93
N ARG A 67 3.03 3.70 -20.95
CA ARG A 67 4.46 3.45 -20.77
C ARG A 67 5.12 4.56 -19.94
N GLU A 68 4.69 5.79 -20.17
CA GLU A 68 5.16 6.99 -19.49
C GLU A 68 4.94 6.87 -17.98
N TRP A 69 3.74 6.50 -17.55
CA TRP A 69 3.46 6.26 -16.13
C TRP A 69 4.30 5.13 -15.56
N ARG A 70 4.29 3.96 -16.21
CA ARG A 70 5.03 2.80 -15.70
C ARG A 70 6.54 3.05 -15.63
N GLY A 71 7.08 3.83 -16.56
CA GLY A 71 8.50 4.20 -16.57
C GLY A 71 8.88 5.30 -15.59
N ALA A 72 7.91 6.09 -15.13
CA ALA A 72 8.15 7.17 -14.19
C ALA A 72 8.43 6.64 -12.77
N GLU A 73 9.38 7.26 -12.10
CA GLU A 73 9.65 6.98 -10.68
C GLU A 73 8.66 7.76 -9.79
N ILE A 74 7.46 7.20 -9.57
CA ILE A 74 6.41 7.78 -8.72
C ILE A 74 6.25 6.89 -7.47
N PRO A 75 7.03 7.09 -6.39
CA PRO A 75 7.01 6.19 -5.23
C PRO A 75 5.65 6.05 -4.55
N ALA A 76 4.83 7.10 -4.62
CA ALA A 76 3.52 7.13 -3.98
C ALA A 76 2.44 6.33 -4.73
N ALA A 77 2.60 6.08 -6.05
CA ALA A 77 1.54 5.49 -6.86
C ALA A 77 2.04 4.59 -8.01
N GLY A 78 3.29 4.73 -8.45
CA GLY A 78 3.83 4.07 -9.65
C GLY A 78 4.48 2.71 -9.41
N GLY A 79 4.28 2.09 -8.25
CA GLY A 79 4.85 0.77 -7.97
C GLY A 79 4.20 -0.33 -8.83
N THR A 80 5.02 -1.12 -9.52
CA THR A 80 4.57 -2.24 -10.37
C THR A 80 5.20 -3.54 -9.89
N GLY A 81 4.38 -4.55 -9.61
CA GLY A 81 4.84 -5.85 -9.12
C GLY A 81 3.69 -6.78 -8.78
N ASN A 82 3.93 -7.74 -7.90
CA ASN A 82 2.94 -8.74 -7.51
C ASN A 82 2.82 -8.87 -5.99
N ALA A 83 1.71 -9.47 -5.52
CA ALA A 83 1.42 -9.62 -4.09
C ALA A 83 2.54 -10.34 -3.32
N ARG A 84 3.16 -11.37 -3.92
CA ARG A 84 4.26 -12.11 -3.28
C ARG A 84 5.45 -11.20 -3.02
N SER A 85 5.79 -10.34 -3.95
CA SER A 85 6.92 -9.41 -3.83
C SER A 85 6.63 -8.31 -2.80
N VAL A 86 5.41 -7.78 -2.77
CA VAL A 86 5.01 -6.82 -1.73
C VAL A 86 5.08 -7.48 -0.35
N ALA A 87 4.50 -8.67 -0.17
CA ALA A 87 4.59 -9.41 1.09
C ALA A 87 6.05 -9.75 1.45
N ARG A 88 6.88 -10.09 0.47
CA ARG A 88 8.30 -10.40 0.67
C ARG A 88 9.08 -9.21 1.23
N VAL A 89 8.89 -8.02 0.68
CA VAL A 89 9.51 -6.80 1.20
C VAL A 89 9.04 -6.52 2.63
N HIS A 90 7.74 -6.63 2.88
CA HIS A 90 7.15 -6.39 4.19
C HIS A 90 7.50 -7.49 5.21
N SER A 91 7.85 -8.70 4.78
CA SER A 91 8.30 -9.76 5.68
C SER A 91 9.61 -9.42 6.40
N ALA A 92 10.48 -8.62 5.78
CA ALA A 92 11.67 -8.11 6.47
C ALA A 92 11.29 -7.27 7.68
N LEU A 93 10.25 -6.41 7.57
CA LEU A 93 9.73 -5.62 8.68
C LEU A 93 9.07 -6.52 9.73
N ALA A 94 8.21 -7.46 9.32
CA ALA A 94 7.55 -8.40 10.22
C ALA A 94 8.55 -9.24 11.04
N CYS A 95 9.73 -9.49 10.50
CA CYS A 95 10.81 -10.25 11.13
C CYS A 95 11.86 -9.35 11.81
N GLY A 96 11.52 -8.11 12.16
CA GLY A 96 12.42 -7.22 12.90
C GLY A 96 13.58 -6.65 12.06
N GLY A 97 13.32 -6.40 10.77
CA GLY A 97 14.26 -5.78 9.84
C GLY A 97 15.17 -6.75 9.08
N THR A 98 15.07 -8.06 9.36
CA THR A 98 15.91 -9.09 8.71
C THR A 98 15.06 -10.32 8.36
N VAL A 99 15.17 -10.79 7.12
CA VAL A 99 14.53 -12.04 6.66
C VAL A 99 15.49 -12.82 5.75
N ASP A 100 15.59 -14.13 5.94
CA ASP A 100 16.47 -15.05 5.18
C ASP A 100 17.91 -14.54 5.03
N GLY A 101 18.45 -13.93 6.10
CA GLY A 101 19.80 -13.39 6.12
C GLY A 101 19.98 -12.02 5.47
N VAL A 102 18.93 -11.46 4.84
CA VAL A 102 18.95 -10.12 4.27
C VAL A 102 18.44 -9.11 5.31
N ARG A 103 19.33 -8.20 5.69
CA ARG A 103 19.00 -7.13 6.65
C ARG A 103 18.73 -5.82 5.91
N LEU A 104 17.53 -5.29 6.02
CA LEU A 104 17.15 -3.99 5.49
C LEU A 104 17.32 -2.87 6.52
N MET A 105 17.03 -3.16 7.80
CA MET A 105 17.14 -2.17 8.88
C MET A 105 17.36 -2.85 10.23
N SER A 106 17.59 -2.08 11.28
CA SER A 106 17.70 -2.62 12.64
C SER A 106 16.32 -2.88 13.25
N PRO A 107 16.21 -3.78 14.26
CA PRO A 107 14.97 -3.97 15.00
C PRO A 107 14.42 -2.68 15.61
N GLU A 108 15.30 -1.84 16.13
CA GLU A 108 14.94 -0.53 16.72
C GLU A 108 14.30 0.40 15.67
N THR A 109 14.79 0.34 14.43
CA THR A 109 14.21 1.11 13.32
C THR A 109 12.82 0.61 12.97
N VAL A 110 12.59 -0.71 13.00
CA VAL A 110 11.25 -1.29 12.79
C VAL A 110 10.29 -0.86 13.89
N GLU A 111 10.71 -0.87 15.17
CA GLU A 111 9.85 -0.43 16.28
C GLU A 111 9.43 1.04 16.14
N ARG A 112 10.28 1.89 15.57
CA ARG A 112 9.96 3.30 15.34
C ARG A 112 8.80 3.51 14.36
N VAL A 113 8.46 2.52 13.54
CA VAL A 113 7.26 2.58 12.68
C VAL A 113 5.99 2.75 13.51
N LEU A 114 5.97 2.19 14.74
CA LEU A 114 4.83 2.28 15.66
C LEU A 114 4.76 3.62 16.42
N GLU A 115 5.78 4.48 16.31
CA GLU A 115 5.76 5.81 16.93
C GLU A 115 4.69 6.68 16.25
N GLN A 116 3.64 7.01 16.99
CA GLN A 116 2.54 7.85 16.49
C GLN A 116 3.07 9.21 16.02
N GLN A 117 2.75 9.57 14.79
CA GLN A 117 3.09 10.85 14.19
C GLN A 117 1.88 11.78 14.11
N SER A 118 0.70 11.22 13.86
CA SER A 118 -0.57 11.97 13.85
C SER A 118 -1.73 11.09 14.28
N ASP A 119 -2.81 11.70 14.80
CA ASP A 119 -4.04 11.02 15.19
C ASP A 119 -5.22 11.99 15.06
N GLY A 120 -6.25 11.61 14.34
CA GLY A 120 -7.44 12.42 14.15
C GLY A 120 -8.05 12.29 12.75
N GLN A 121 -8.94 13.22 12.44
CA GLN A 121 -9.57 13.30 11.12
C GLN A 121 -8.57 13.74 10.07
N ASP A 122 -8.34 12.90 9.06
CA ASP A 122 -7.58 13.28 7.88
C ASP A 122 -8.43 14.19 6.99
N LEU A 123 -7.89 15.33 6.58
CA LEU A 123 -8.63 16.36 5.86
C LEU A 123 -8.81 16.07 4.37
N VAL A 124 -8.12 15.06 3.85
CA VAL A 124 -8.20 14.63 2.44
C VAL A 124 -9.01 13.35 2.33
N LEU A 125 -8.73 12.36 3.19
CA LEU A 125 -9.46 11.10 3.22
C LEU A 125 -10.83 11.22 3.91
N GLU A 126 -11.03 12.28 4.71
CA GLU A 126 -12.25 12.61 5.45
C GLU A 126 -12.70 11.50 6.41
N LEU A 127 -11.71 10.78 6.98
CA LEU A 127 -11.93 9.71 7.96
C LEU A 127 -10.89 9.78 9.08
N GLY A 128 -11.20 9.16 10.21
CA GLY A 128 -10.29 9.05 11.36
C GLY A 128 -9.13 8.12 11.04
N VAL A 129 -7.90 8.60 11.21
CA VAL A 129 -6.70 7.81 10.97
C VAL A 129 -5.60 8.15 11.96
N ARG A 130 -4.87 7.14 12.39
CA ARG A 130 -3.61 7.29 13.13
C ARG A 130 -2.47 6.82 12.24
N PHE A 131 -1.49 7.70 12.03
CA PHE A 131 -0.27 7.37 11.32
C PHE A 131 0.90 7.20 12.28
N GLY A 132 1.70 6.20 11.99
CA GLY A 132 3.07 6.04 12.45
C GLY A 132 4.06 6.58 11.42
N MET A 133 5.31 6.14 11.51
CA MET A 133 6.34 6.55 10.57
C MET A 133 6.18 5.80 9.24
N GLY A 134 5.50 6.44 8.29
CA GLY A 134 5.29 5.94 6.93
C GLY A 134 4.17 4.92 6.73
N PHE A 135 3.41 4.59 7.79
CA PHE A 135 2.33 3.60 7.75
C PHE A 135 1.13 4.04 8.58
N GLY A 136 -0.04 3.49 8.27
CA GLY A 136 -1.21 3.57 9.13
C GLY A 136 -1.09 2.60 10.31
N LEU A 137 -1.45 3.09 11.49
CA LEU A 137 -1.52 2.29 12.73
C LEU A 137 -2.97 1.95 13.08
N TRP A 138 -3.88 2.80 12.67
CA TRP A 138 -5.31 2.63 12.87
C TRP A 138 -6.07 3.41 11.80
N LEU A 139 -7.22 2.89 11.41
CA LEU A 139 -8.13 3.49 10.46
C LEU A 139 -9.55 3.28 10.96
N GLU A 140 -10.39 4.30 10.88
CA GLU A 140 -11.80 4.25 11.26
C GLU A 140 -12.52 3.11 10.51
N ASP A 141 -13.36 2.37 11.23
CA ASP A 141 -14.11 1.22 10.72
C ASP A 141 -13.26 0.02 10.23
N TRP A 142 -11.95 0.03 10.48
CA TRP A 142 -11.05 -1.05 10.06
C TRP A 142 -10.26 -1.65 11.22
N ILE A 143 -10.57 -2.90 11.56
CA ILE A 143 -9.73 -3.71 12.46
C ILE A 143 -8.81 -4.56 11.57
N MET A 144 -7.57 -4.09 11.41
CA MET A 144 -6.59 -4.73 10.53
C MET A 144 -5.88 -5.90 11.18
N SER A 145 -5.74 -5.90 12.51
CA SER A 145 -5.14 -6.97 13.28
C SER A 145 -5.77 -7.03 14.67
N PRO A 146 -5.89 -8.22 15.28
CA PRO A 146 -6.21 -8.37 16.70
C PRO A 146 -5.03 -8.00 17.61
N ASN A 147 -3.83 -7.88 17.06
CA ASN A 147 -2.59 -7.64 17.80
C ASN A 147 -2.25 -6.13 17.80
N PRO A 148 -1.70 -5.59 18.89
CA PRO A 148 -1.45 -4.16 19.02
C PRO A 148 -0.26 -3.67 18.20
N ARG A 149 0.72 -4.53 17.90
CA ARG A 149 1.96 -4.16 17.20
C ARG A 149 1.85 -4.52 15.71
N HIS A 150 0.98 -3.80 15.03
CA HIS A 150 0.81 -3.92 13.59
C HIS A 150 0.80 -2.56 12.91
N PHE A 151 1.06 -2.55 11.61
CA PHE A 151 0.93 -1.40 10.76
C PHE A 151 0.57 -1.84 9.34
N PHE A 152 -0.05 -0.95 8.60
CA PHE A 152 -0.59 -1.27 7.29
C PHE A 152 -0.74 -0.02 6.44
N TRP A 153 -1.01 -0.20 5.17
CA TRP A 153 -1.61 0.81 4.34
C TRP A 153 -2.26 0.17 3.12
N GLY A 154 -3.28 0.85 2.59
CA GLY A 154 -3.96 0.48 1.36
C GLY A 154 -3.82 1.56 0.30
N GLY A 155 -4.21 1.24 -0.94
CA GLY A 155 -4.17 2.16 -2.05
C GLY A 155 -5.48 2.23 -2.83
N TYR A 156 -5.62 3.29 -3.62
CA TYR A 156 -6.73 3.46 -4.54
C TYR A 156 -6.90 2.23 -5.42
N GLY A 157 -8.12 1.72 -5.45
CA GLY A 157 -8.47 0.51 -6.20
C GLY A 157 -8.47 -0.77 -5.38
N GLY A 158 -7.97 -0.76 -4.12
CA GLY A 158 -8.18 -1.85 -3.17
C GLY A 158 -6.94 -2.65 -2.76
N SER A 159 -5.75 -2.34 -3.27
CA SER A 159 -4.53 -3.00 -2.80
C SER A 159 -4.26 -2.70 -1.32
N ILE A 160 -3.65 -3.65 -0.61
CA ILE A 160 -3.31 -3.51 0.80
C ILE A 160 -2.04 -4.27 1.13
N ALA A 161 -1.25 -3.71 2.06
CA ALA A 161 -0.15 -4.38 2.74
C ALA A 161 -0.35 -4.26 4.26
N LEU A 162 -0.11 -5.36 4.98
CA LEU A 162 -0.19 -5.46 6.43
C LEU A 162 1.07 -6.13 6.96
N VAL A 163 1.57 -5.60 8.06
CA VAL A 163 2.66 -6.17 8.86
C VAL A 163 2.19 -6.32 10.29
N ASP A 164 2.39 -7.49 10.85
CA ASP A 164 2.09 -7.82 12.24
C ASP A 164 3.38 -8.34 12.92
N LEU A 165 3.92 -7.53 13.82
CA LEU A 165 5.18 -7.81 14.51
C LEU A 165 5.02 -8.89 15.59
N ASP A 166 3.84 -9.01 16.20
CA ASP A 166 3.60 -9.95 17.27
C ASP A 166 3.54 -11.40 16.75
N THR A 167 2.98 -11.57 15.56
CA THR A 167 2.89 -12.89 14.90
C THR A 167 3.98 -13.09 13.84
N ARG A 168 4.78 -12.06 13.56
CA ARG A 168 5.82 -12.06 12.52
C ARG A 168 5.26 -12.38 11.13
N MET A 169 4.08 -11.86 10.85
CA MET A 169 3.39 -12.06 9.59
C MET A 169 3.39 -10.80 8.72
N SER A 170 3.42 -11.01 7.42
CA SER A 170 3.13 -9.99 6.44
C SER A 170 2.09 -10.50 5.44
N LEU A 171 1.17 -9.63 5.06
CA LEU A 171 0.16 -9.92 4.06
C LEU A 171 0.17 -8.83 3.01
N ALA A 172 -0.02 -9.22 1.74
CA ALA A 172 -0.28 -8.28 0.67
C ALA A 172 -1.41 -8.80 -0.23
N TYR A 173 -2.28 -7.91 -0.60
CA TYR A 173 -3.27 -8.09 -1.66
C TYR A 173 -3.05 -7.03 -2.72
N VAL A 174 -2.91 -7.44 -3.96
CA VAL A 174 -2.86 -6.55 -5.12
C VAL A 174 -3.90 -6.98 -6.14
N MET A 175 -4.46 -6.03 -6.85
CA MET A 175 -5.53 -6.28 -7.82
C MET A 175 -5.14 -5.73 -9.20
N ASN A 176 -5.76 -6.24 -10.24
CA ASN A 176 -5.77 -5.61 -11.56
C ASN A 176 -7.14 -5.00 -11.91
N ARG A 177 -8.20 -5.30 -11.11
CA ARG A 177 -9.50 -4.63 -11.21
C ARG A 177 -9.68 -3.73 -10.00
N MET A 178 -9.68 -2.42 -10.24
CA MET A 178 -9.84 -1.42 -9.19
C MET A 178 -11.28 -1.38 -8.66
N ASP A 179 -11.41 -1.08 -7.38
CA ASP A 179 -12.61 -0.58 -6.72
C ASP A 179 -12.50 0.95 -6.55
N SER A 180 -13.54 1.61 -6.11
CA SER A 180 -13.55 3.06 -5.87
C SER A 180 -12.91 3.49 -4.55
N GLU A 181 -12.61 2.56 -3.65
CA GLU A 181 -12.06 2.82 -2.33
C GLU A 181 -10.59 3.32 -2.39
N LEU A 182 -10.27 4.30 -1.54
CA LEU A 182 -8.95 4.95 -1.53
C LEU A 182 -7.91 4.23 -0.65
N THR A 183 -8.36 3.47 0.34
CA THR A 183 -7.48 2.91 1.39
C THR A 183 -7.51 1.38 1.49
N GLY A 184 -7.88 0.71 0.42
CA GLY A 184 -8.18 -0.72 0.39
C GLY A 184 -9.69 -0.97 0.37
N ASP A 185 -10.12 -2.19 0.12
CA ASP A 185 -11.53 -2.53 -0.08
C ASP A 185 -11.96 -3.81 0.66
N THR A 186 -13.23 -4.19 0.49
CA THR A 186 -13.82 -5.38 1.13
C THR A 186 -13.10 -6.69 0.76
N ARG A 187 -12.45 -6.77 -0.41
CA ARG A 187 -11.68 -7.96 -0.85
C ARG A 187 -10.44 -8.12 0.04
N GLY A 188 -9.68 -7.02 0.21
CA GLY A 188 -8.51 -6.99 1.09
C GLY A 188 -8.90 -7.25 2.56
N LYS A 189 -9.98 -6.62 3.06
CA LYS A 189 -10.54 -6.86 4.40
C LYS A 189 -10.87 -8.34 4.64
N SER A 190 -11.51 -8.98 3.66
CA SER A 190 -11.90 -10.39 3.77
C SER A 190 -10.69 -11.32 3.86
N ILE A 191 -9.62 -11.03 3.11
CA ILE A 191 -8.38 -11.80 3.16
C ILE A 191 -7.67 -11.61 4.51
N VAL A 192 -7.59 -10.38 5.03
CA VAL A 192 -7.02 -10.10 6.36
C VAL A 192 -7.80 -10.86 7.44
N LYS A 193 -9.14 -10.81 7.39
CA LYS A 193 -9.97 -11.56 8.32
C LYS A 193 -9.71 -13.07 8.25
N ALA A 194 -9.68 -13.63 7.05
CA ALA A 194 -9.43 -15.07 6.86
C ALA A 194 -8.04 -15.49 7.36
N LEU A 195 -7.02 -14.65 7.20
CA LEU A 195 -5.69 -14.90 7.75
C LEU A 195 -5.75 -15.11 9.25
N TYR A 196 -6.33 -14.17 10.00
CA TYR A 196 -6.38 -14.27 11.46
C TYR A 196 -7.34 -15.35 11.96
N ASP A 197 -8.42 -15.63 11.24
CA ASP A 197 -9.31 -16.76 11.58
C ASP A 197 -8.61 -18.12 11.43
N SER A 198 -7.64 -18.24 10.52
CA SER A 198 -6.88 -19.47 10.29
C SER A 198 -5.75 -19.72 11.30
N THR A 199 -5.40 -18.72 12.11
CA THR A 199 -4.31 -18.79 13.11
C THR A 199 -4.80 -18.97 14.54
N ARG A 200 -6.11 -19.14 14.75
CA ARG A 200 -6.76 -19.38 16.05
C ARG A 200 -6.79 -20.85 16.43
#